data_480c162010906ba199a443715d057665
#
_entry.id   480c162010906ba199a443715d057665
#
_cell.length_a   1.000
_cell.length_b   1.000
_cell.length_c   1.000
_cell.angle_alpha   90.00
_cell.angle_beta   90.00
_cell.angle_gamma   90.00
#
_symmetry.space_group_name_H-M   'P 1'
#
loop_
_entity.id
_entity.type
_entity.pdbx_description
1 polymer ?
#
loop_
_entity_poly.entity_id
_entity_poly.type
_entity_poly.pdbx_seq_one_letter_code
_entity_poly.pdbx_strand_id
1 'polypeptide(L)'
;MPEPAHPKNHYDSLKREVDGYIKYSHTWSIVWANVYYLLRVTLIVLAACVAAKDSLPRIASVAAVLSLLVAVGTALDTWLKTGNRYRGHYTFNDKFIALYTDLELTDATDTEKVNNLELEFKKMIGDYSVAVLPE
;
A
#
# COMPACT_ATOMS: atom_id res chain seq x y z
N MET A 1 0.80 42.07 -4.66
CA MET A 1 0.90 41.20 -3.47
C MET A 1 -0.21 40.16 -3.59
N PRO A 2 0.08 38.88 -3.53
CA PRO A 2 -1.00 37.89 -3.51
C PRO A 2 -1.81 38.06 -2.24
N GLU A 3 -3.13 38.10 -2.37
CA GLU A 3 -4.08 38.19 -1.28
C GLU A 3 -3.85 37.02 -0.33
N PRO A 4 -3.76 37.23 1.02
CA PRO A 4 -3.58 36.12 1.95
C PRO A 4 -4.78 35.17 1.80
N ALA A 5 -4.50 33.91 1.45
CA ALA A 5 -5.50 32.88 1.28
C ALA A 5 -6.37 32.83 2.55
N HIS A 6 -7.70 32.96 2.37
CA HIS A 6 -8.66 32.91 3.48
C HIS A 6 -8.42 31.61 4.28
N PRO A 7 -8.31 31.62 5.62
CA PRO A 7 -8.02 30.44 6.44
C PRO A 7 -8.90 29.24 6.11
N LYS A 8 -10.17 29.50 5.80
CA LYS A 8 -11.13 28.47 5.39
C LYS A 8 -10.74 27.78 4.06
N ASN A 9 -10.20 28.54 3.09
CA ASN A 9 -9.77 27.98 1.82
C ASN A 9 -8.57 27.04 1.99
N HIS A 10 -7.67 27.36 2.92
CA HIS A 10 -6.52 26.53 3.26
C HIS A 10 -6.94 25.21 3.93
N TYR A 11 -7.82 25.28 4.93
CA TYR A 11 -8.40 24.13 5.61
C TYR A 11 -9.11 23.18 4.62
N ASP A 12 -9.99 23.72 3.75
CA ASP A 12 -10.73 22.93 2.77
C ASP A 12 -9.80 22.29 1.73
N SER A 13 -8.70 22.96 1.37
CA SER A 13 -7.68 22.41 0.48
C SER A 13 -6.94 21.24 1.12
N LEU A 14 -6.47 21.40 2.36
CA LEU A 14 -5.79 20.36 3.12
C LEU A 14 -6.70 19.13 3.31
N LYS A 15 -7.95 19.34 3.69
CA LYS A 15 -8.94 18.27 3.87
C LYS A 15 -9.15 17.47 2.59
N ARG A 16 -9.22 18.13 1.44
CA ARG A 16 -9.36 17.49 0.12
C ARG A 16 -8.13 16.70 -0.28
N GLU A 17 -6.95 17.20 0.06
CA GLU A 17 -5.69 16.53 -0.23
C GLU A 17 -5.54 15.26 0.60
N VAL A 18 -5.83 15.32 1.90
CA VAL A 18 -5.82 14.14 2.80
C VAL A 18 -6.82 13.08 2.33
N ASP A 19 -8.06 13.47 1.95
CA ASP A 19 -9.07 12.55 1.39
C ASP A 19 -8.56 11.87 0.10
N GLY A 20 -7.84 12.62 -0.75
CA GLY A 20 -7.19 12.07 -1.94
C GLY A 20 -6.18 10.97 -1.60
N TYR A 21 -5.35 11.18 -0.59
CA TYR A 21 -4.38 10.17 -0.13
C TYR A 21 -5.04 8.96 0.53
N ILE A 22 -6.15 9.14 1.26
CA ILE A 22 -6.96 8.03 1.79
C ILE A 22 -7.44 7.14 0.65
N LYS A 23 -8.06 7.70 -0.37
CA LYS A 23 -8.57 6.96 -1.52
C LYS A 23 -7.46 6.26 -2.30
N TYR A 24 -6.34 6.95 -2.48
CA TYR A 24 -5.17 6.40 -3.16
C TYR A 24 -4.58 5.21 -2.39
N SER A 25 -4.27 5.38 -1.10
CA SER A 25 -3.69 4.34 -0.26
C SER A 25 -4.62 3.15 -0.10
N HIS A 26 -5.94 3.37 0.04
CA HIS A 26 -6.95 2.32 0.09
C HIS A 26 -6.98 1.50 -1.19
N THR A 27 -7.05 2.16 -2.36
CA THR A 27 -7.07 1.47 -3.66
C THR A 27 -5.82 0.60 -3.84
N TRP A 28 -4.64 1.15 -3.57
CA TRP A 28 -3.39 0.42 -3.72
C TRP A 28 -3.20 -0.67 -2.67
N SER A 29 -3.75 -0.52 -1.47
CA SER A 29 -3.75 -1.59 -0.46
C SER A 29 -4.52 -2.82 -0.97
N ILE A 30 -5.67 -2.63 -1.59
CA ILE A 30 -6.47 -3.72 -2.18
C ILE A 30 -5.72 -4.37 -3.36
N VAL A 31 -5.13 -3.56 -4.26
CA VAL A 31 -4.38 -4.08 -5.40
C VAL A 31 -3.20 -4.94 -4.93
N TRP A 32 -2.38 -4.43 -4.02
CA TRP A 32 -1.23 -5.17 -3.51
C TRP A 32 -1.62 -6.36 -2.63
N ALA A 33 -2.74 -6.30 -1.91
CA ALA A 33 -3.29 -7.44 -1.20
C ALA A 33 -3.61 -8.58 -2.17
N ASN A 34 -4.34 -8.27 -3.26
CA ASN A 34 -4.71 -9.27 -4.26
C ASN A 34 -3.47 -9.87 -4.95
N VAL A 35 -2.49 -9.05 -5.32
CA VAL A 35 -1.22 -9.53 -5.90
C VAL A 35 -0.49 -10.44 -4.91
N TYR A 36 -0.37 -10.03 -3.65
CA TYR A 36 0.29 -10.81 -2.61
C TYR A 36 -0.38 -12.17 -2.39
N TYR A 37 -1.70 -12.20 -2.17
CA TYR A 37 -2.42 -13.44 -1.91
C TYR A 37 -2.46 -14.35 -3.13
N LEU A 38 -2.70 -13.81 -4.34
CA LEU A 38 -2.71 -14.59 -5.57
C LEU A 38 -1.34 -15.26 -5.81
N LEU A 39 -0.26 -14.49 -5.66
CA LEU A 39 1.10 -15.00 -5.84
C LEU A 39 1.40 -16.11 -4.83
N ARG A 40 1.06 -15.91 -3.56
CA ARG A 40 1.28 -16.88 -2.48
C ARG A 40 0.50 -18.17 -2.70
N VAL A 41 -0.79 -18.07 -3.01
CA VAL A 41 -1.63 -19.25 -3.29
C VAL A 41 -1.11 -20.01 -4.51
N THR A 42 -0.76 -19.31 -5.58
CA THR A 42 -0.21 -19.92 -6.79
C THR A 42 1.09 -20.67 -6.50
N LEU A 43 2.02 -20.05 -5.76
CA LEU A 43 3.29 -20.70 -5.39
C LEU A 43 3.08 -21.94 -4.52
N ILE A 44 2.14 -21.91 -3.57
CA ILE A 44 1.82 -23.07 -2.73
C ILE A 44 1.25 -24.20 -3.59
N VAL A 45 0.33 -23.91 -4.50
CA VAL A 45 -0.25 -24.92 -5.39
C VAL A 45 0.81 -25.53 -6.31
N LEU A 46 1.65 -24.71 -6.93
CA LEU A 46 2.74 -25.19 -7.77
C LEU A 46 3.72 -26.08 -7.01
N ALA A 47 4.12 -25.66 -5.79
CA ALA A 47 5.00 -26.44 -4.94
C ALA A 47 4.38 -27.79 -4.53
N ALA A 48 3.08 -27.79 -4.21
CA ALA A 48 2.34 -29.02 -3.91
C ALA A 48 2.29 -29.99 -5.13
N CYS A 49 2.08 -29.45 -6.34
CA CYS A 49 2.16 -30.23 -7.57
C CYS A 49 3.55 -30.84 -7.78
N VAL A 50 4.62 -30.08 -7.56
CA VAL A 50 5.98 -30.60 -7.67
C VAL A 50 6.25 -31.70 -6.64
N ALA A 51 5.77 -31.53 -5.40
CA ALA A 51 5.92 -32.56 -4.35
C ALA A 51 5.16 -33.86 -4.66
N ALA A 52 4.03 -33.76 -5.37
CA ALA A 52 3.19 -34.92 -5.74
C ALA A 52 3.65 -35.64 -7.03
N LYS A 53 4.76 -35.24 -7.65
CA LYS A 53 5.22 -35.72 -8.95
C LYS A 53 5.33 -37.26 -9.05
N ASP A 54 5.79 -37.90 -7.98
CA ASP A 54 6.00 -39.36 -7.96
C ASP A 54 4.70 -40.18 -7.90
N SER A 55 3.63 -39.53 -7.39
CA SER A 55 2.29 -40.10 -7.28
C SER A 55 1.41 -39.84 -8.54
N LEU A 56 1.80 -38.89 -9.38
CA LEU A 56 1.03 -38.41 -10.52
C LEU A 56 1.88 -38.38 -11.80
N PRO A 57 1.88 -39.44 -12.63
CA PRO A 57 2.76 -39.56 -13.81
C PRO A 57 2.66 -38.39 -14.80
N ARG A 58 1.47 -37.77 -14.91
CA ARG A 58 1.27 -36.60 -15.78
C ARG A 58 1.98 -35.35 -15.25
N ILE A 59 2.16 -35.24 -13.94
CA ILE A 59 2.89 -34.11 -13.32
C ILE A 59 4.39 -34.36 -13.41
N ALA A 60 4.85 -35.60 -13.33
CA ALA A 60 6.26 -35.94 -13.45
C ALA A 60 6.89 -35.40 -14.74
N SER A 61 6.16 -35.45 -15.87
CA SER A 61 6.65 -34.97 -17.17
C SER A 61 6.86 -33.45 -17.24
N VAL A 62 6.19 -32.67 -16.40
CA VAL A 62 6.25 -31.20 -16.36
C VAL A 62 6.88 -30.65 -15.07
N ALA A 63 7.33 -31.52 -14.18
CA ALA A 63 7.85 -31.16 -12.85
C ALA A 63 9.02 -30.16 -12.93
N ALA A 64 9.91 -30.28 -13.91
CA ALA A 64 11.02 -29.35 -14.12
C ALA A 64 10.52 -27.93 -14.44
N VAL A 65 9.50 -27.81 -15.30
CA VAL A 65 8.88 -26.51 -15.64
C VAL A 65 8.18 -25.92 -14.43
N LEU A 66 7.42 -26.73 -13.68
CA LEU A 66 6.74 -26.28 -12.45
C LEU A 66 7.75 -25.80 -11.41
N SER A 67 8.88 -26.50 -11.23
CA SER A 67 9.95 -26.09 -10.32
C SER A 67 10.57 -24.74 -10.73
N LEU A 68 10.79 -24.54 -12.04
CA LEU A 68 11.28 -23.28 -12.57
C LEU A 68 10.27 -22.13 -12.29
N LEU A 69 8.98 -22.36 -12.50
CA LEU A 69 7.94 -21.37 -12.21
C LEU A 69 7.89 -21.01 -10.72
N VAL A 70 8.05 -21.98 -9.82
CA VAL A 70 8.15 -21.73 -8.37
C VAL A 70 9.38 -20.87 -8.07
N ALA A 71 10.54 -21.18 -8.64
CA ALA A 71 11.76 -20.42 -8.41
C ALA A 71 11.65 -18.97 -8.90
N VAL A 72 11.15 -18.78 -10.14
CA VAL A 72 10.93 -17.44 -10.71
C VAL A 72 9.88 -16.67 -9.92
N GLY A 73 8.77 -17.30 -9.57
CA GLY A 73 7.72 -16.65 -8.78
C GLY A 73 8.19 -16.22 -7.38
N THR A 74 9.02 -17.07 -6.74
CA THR A 74 9.62 -16.72 -5.43
C THR A 74 10.61 -15.55 -5.56
N ALA A 75 11.43 -15.54 -6.61
CA ALA A 75 12.33 -14.43 -6.90
C ALA A 75 11.58 -13.13 -7.14
N LEU A 76 10.48 -13.18 -7.91
CA LEU A 76 9.61 -12.03 -8.14
C LEU A 76 8.94 -11.53 -6.84
N ASP A 77 8.42 -12.42 -6.00
CA ASP A 77 7.83 -12.02 -4.70
C ASP A 77 8.85 -11.31 -3.81
N THR A 78 10.08 -11.85 -3.77
CA THR A 78 11.19 -11.27 -3.01
C THR A 78 11.58 -9.89 -3.57
N TRP A 79 11.70 -9.76 -4.89
CA TRP A 79 12.09 -8.52 -5.54
C TRP A 79 11.00 -7.44 -5.43
N LEU A 80 9.73 -7.81 -5.66
CA LEU A 80 8.60 -6.89 -5.57
C LEU A 80 8.26 -6.50 -4.11
N LYS A 81 8.73 -7.26 -3.12
CA LYS A 81 8.40 -7.05 -1.70
C LYS A 81 6.89 -6.89 -1.48
N THR A 82 6.08 -7.72 -2.14
CA THR A 82 4.61 -7.57 -2.23
C THR A 82 3.94 -7.43 -0.87
N GLY A 83 4.37 -8.21 0.13
CA GLY A 83 3.86 -8.15 1.49
C GLY A 83 4.17 -6.82 2.20
N ASN A 84 5.35 -6.25 1.97
CA ASN A 84 5.74 -4.97 2.57
C ASN A 84 4.93 -3.81 1.95
N ARG A 85 4.76 -3.82 0.63
CA ARG A 85 3.93 -2.83 -0.07
C ARG A 85 2.49 -2.86 0.39
N TYR A 86 1.88 -4.05 0.46
CA TYR A 86 0.52 -4.21 0.97
C TYR A 86 0.40 -3.63 2.39
N ARG A 87 1.29 -4.04 3.31
CA ARG A 87 1.28 -3.56 4.70
C ARG A 87 1.53 -2.05 4.79
N GLY A 88 2.46 -1.53 3.98
CA GLY A 88 2.74 -0.10 3.89
C GLY A 88 1.49 0.70 3.54
N HIS A 89 0.84 0.37 2.43
CA HIS A 89 -0.40 1.04 2.01
C HIS A 89 -1.50 0.95 3.06
N TYR A 90 -1.70 -0.22 3.66
CA TYR A 90 -2.71 -0.43 4.69
C TYR A 90 -2.45 0.42 5.94
N THR A 91 -1.22 0.35 6.49
CA THR A 91 -0.84 1.10 7.69
C THR A 91 -0.95 2.61 7.49
N PHE A 92 -0.55 3.12 6.32
CA PHE A 92 -0.66 4.55 6.04
C PHE A 92 -2.08 5.00 5.75
N ASN A 93 -2.92 4.13 5.18
CA ASN A 93 -4.34 4.41 5.05
C ASN A 93 -4.99 4.70 6.42
N ASP A 94 -4.71 3.88 7.42
CA ASP A 94 -5.23 4.10 8.79
C ASP A 94 -4.72 5.42 9.39
N LYS A 95 -3.44 5.76 9.16
CA LYS A 95 -2.85 7.03 9.62
C LYS A 95 -3.51 8.24 8.94
N PHE A 96 -3.76 8.18 7.62
CA PHE A 96 -4.43 9.25 6.90
C PHE A 96 -5.88 9.42 7.36
N ILE A 97 -6.59 8.33 7.67
CA ILE A 97 -7.95 8.37 8.24
C ILE A 97 -7.92 9.03 9.62
N ALA A 98 -6.96 8.71 10.48
CA ALA A 98 -6.80 9.33 11.78
C ALA A 98 -6.57 10.84 11.65
N LEU A 99 -5.65 11.26 10.78
CA LEU A 99 -5.38 12.67 10.51
C LEU A 99 -6.61 13.40 9.95
N TYR A 100 -7.36 12.77 9.07
CA TYR A 100 -8.61 13.33 8.54
C TYR A 100 -9.64 13.54 9.64
N THR A 101 -9.75 12.61 10.56
CA THR A 101 -10.63 12.73 11.73
C THR A 101 -10.21 13.89 12.63
N ASP A 102 -8.90 14.05 12.87
CA ASP A 102 -8.38 15.18 13.64
C ASP A 102 -8.64 16.52 12.95
N LEU A 103 -8.56 16.58 11.62
CA LEU A 103 -8.96 17.74 10.83
C LEU A 103 -10.46 18.03 10.99
N GLU A 104 -11.33 17.03 10.96
CA GLU A 104 -12.78 17.23 11.14
C GLU A 104 -13.15 17.76 12.53
N LEU A 105 -12.38 17.39 13.54
CA LEU A 105 -12.56 17.88 14.92
C LEU A 105 -11.92 19.26 15.16
N THR A 106 -11.17 19.79 14.18
CA THR A 106 -10.48 21.07 14.29
C THR A 106 -11.33 22.18 13.67
N ASP A 107 -11.45 23.33 14.38
CA ASP A 107 -12.08 24.50 13.82
C ASP A 107 -11.22 25.08 12.68
N ALA A 108 -11.84 25.35 11.54
CA ALA A 108 -11.18 25.92 10.36
C ALA A 108 -10.54 27.30 10.61
N THR A 109 -10.92 27.98 11.70
CA THR A 109 -10.35 29.26 12.13
C THR A 109 -9.13 29.12 13.02
N ASP A 110 -8.87 27.92 13.58
CA ASP A 110 -7.68 27.61 14.38
C ASP A 110 -6.46 27.35 13.46
N THR A 111 -5.91 28.46 12.96
CA THR A 111 -4.81 28.45 11.99
C THR A 111 -3.56 27.71 12.52
N GLU A 112 -3.28 27.80 13.83
CA GLU A 112 -2.13 27.15 14.42
C GLU A 112 -2.28 25.63 14.38
N LYS A 113 -3.44 25.12 14.76
CA LYS A 113 -3.72 23.69 14.77
C LYS A 113 -3.78 23.13 13.35
N VAL A 114 -4.37 23.85 12.39
CA VAL A 114 -4.41 23.48 10.98
C VAL A 114 -3.00 23.38 10.39
N ASN A 115 -2.11 24.34 10.68
CA ASN A 115 -0.72 24.31 10.23
C ASN A 115 0.05 23.14 10.83
N ASN A 116 -0.18 22.79 12.09
CA ASN A 116 0.47 21.64 12.73
C ASN A 116 0.03 20.32 12.06
N LEU A 117 -1.25 20.16 11.75
CA LEU A 117 -1.77 18.98 11.03
C LEU A 117 -1.24 18.92 9.59
N GLU A 118 -1.04 20.06 8.93
CA GLU A 118 -0.39 20.10 7.60
C GLU A 118 1.07 19.64 7.66
N LEU A 119 1.82 20.04 8.67
CA LEU A 119 3.20 19.59 8.86
C LEU A 119 3.27 18.08 9.13
N GLU A 120 2.36 17.57 9.95
CA GLU A 120 2.24 16.14 10.20
C GLU A 120 1.89 15.37 8.92
N PHE A 121 0.95 15.88 8.12
CA PHE A 121 0.59 15.31 6.83
C PHE A 121 1.77 15.25 5.87
N LYS A 122 2.54 16.34 5.73
CA LYS A 122 3.73 16.38 4.88
C LYS A 122 4.79 15.35 5.32
N LYS A 123 4.98 15.20 6.62
CA LYS A 123 5.86 14.16 7.17
C LYS A 123 5.37 12.76 6.82
N MET A 124 4.06 12.50 7.00
CA MET A 124 3.47 11.21 6.66
C MET A 124 3.60 10.87 5.18
N ILE A 125 3.48 11.84 4.26
CA ILE A 125 3.70 11.61 2.82
C ILE A 125 5.14 11.16 2.56
N GLY A 126 6.12 11.79 3.21
CA GLY A 126 7.52 11.39 3.11
C GLY A 126 7.74 9.95 3.58
N ASP A 127 7.25 9.62 4.76
CA ASP A 127 7.36 8.27 5.33
C ASP A 127 6.61 7.23 4.50
N TYR A 128 5.45 7.59 3.94
CA TYR A 128 4.66 6.73 3.06
C TYR A 128 5.42 6.39 1.78
N SER A 129 6.04 7.38 1.15
CA SER A 129 6.80 7.15 -0.08
C SER A 129 7.94 6.16 0.14
N VAL A 130 8.66 6.25 1.26
CA VAL A 130 9.73 5.31 1.64
C VAL A 130 9.18 3.91 1.92
N ALA A 131 8.02 3.81 2.59
CA ALA A 131 7.44 2.52 2.96
C ALA A 131 6.91 1.69 1.77
N VAL A 132 6.49 2.34 0.68
CA VAL A 132 5.84 1.67 -0.46
C VAL A 132 6.70 1.60 -1.73
N LEU A 133 7.77 2.40 -1.83
CA LEU A 133 8.71 2.32 -2.93
C LEU A 133 9.71 1.16 -2.70
N PRO A 134 10.18 0.49 -3.77
CA PRO A 134 11.31 -0.43 -3.68
C PRO A 134 12.59 0.39 -3.41
N GLU A 135 13.39 -0.08 -2.47
CA GLU A 135 14.80 0.30 -2.39
C GLU A 135 15.56 -0.26 -3.58
#